data_647c859a0708cfc20e97242e4fd3ee37
#
_entry.id   647c859a0708cfc20e97242e4fd3ee37
#
_cell.length_a   1.000
_cell.length_b   1.000
_cell.length_c   1.000
_cell.angle_alpha   90.00
_cell.angle_beta   90.00
_cell.angle_gamma   90.00
#
_symmetry.space_group_name_H-M   'P 1'
#
loop_
_entity.id
_entity.type
_entity.pdbx_description
1 polymer ?
#
loop_
_entity_poly.entity_id
_entity_poly.type
_entity_poly.pdbx_seq_one_letter_code
_entity_poly.pdbx_strand_id
1 'polypeptide(L)'
;MDDTAGEIPCMRCRGLVSFQKINPSTGMMTATEFAYNTKFENHWTVDDEEIEANKYFLESGEAVYLKNELENDEEQKEEVYFLVSGEVELTPFTLEVAPGYSMIGNLTPVKVDLADVLLYNCNKVLMDDTAGEIPCMRCRGLVSFQKINTATGMMTATEYAYNSKFDNHWTVDDEEIERGVYFLNPGEAVYLKNELENDDGGLESVYLKFPNPLGK
;
A
#
# COMPACT_ATOMS: atom_id res chain seq x y z
N MET A 1 -24.14 -24.43 -4.43
CA MET A 1 -24.28 -23.06 -4.93
C MET A 1 -23.32 -22.97 -6.08
N ASP A 2 -23.87 -22.86 -7.23
CA ASP A 2 -23.13 -23.05 -8.49
C ASP A 2 -22.47 -21.72 -8.85
N ASP A 3 -21.17 -21.64 -8.58
CA ASP A 3 -20.35 -20.45 -8.76
C ASP A 3 -19.69 -20.43 -10.15
N THR A 4 -20.39 -20.94 -11.13
CA THR A 4 -19.91 -21.08 -12.51
C THR A 4 -20.46 -20.05 -13.49
N ALA A 5 -20.98 -18.93 -13.03
CA ALA A 5 -21.09 -17.77 -13.89
C ALA A 5 -19.68 -17.18 -14.04
N GLY A 6 -18.83 -17.85 -14.83
CA GLY A 6 -17.50 -17.37 -15.12
C GLY A 6 -17.59 -15.93 -15.61
N GLU A 7 -17.07 -15.00 -14.82
CA GLU A 7 -16.90 -13.65 -15.24
C GLU A 7 -16.06 -13.67 -16.51
N ILE A 8 -16.62 -13.13 -17.60
CA ILE A 8 -15.92 -13.08 -18.88
C ILE A 8 -14.80 -12.05 -18.71
N PRO A 9 -13.53 -12.42 -18.88
CA PRO A 9 -12.45 -11.45 -18.82
C PRO A 9 -12.71 -10.28 -19.75
N CYS A 10 -12.30 -9.08 -19.33
CA CYS A 10 -12.46 -7.88 -20.14
C CYS A 10 -11.69 -8.01 -21.46
N MET A 11 -12.39 -8.28 -22.55
CA MET A 11 -11.75 -8.43 -23.87
C MET A 11 -11.21 -7.11 -24.44
N ARG A 12 -11.69 -5.97 -23.93
CA ARG A 12 -11.26 -4.63 -24.34
C ARG A 12 -10.09 -4.10 -23.52
N CYS A 13 -9.76 -4.72 -22.38
CA CYS A 13 -8.74 -4.24 -21.45
C CYS A 13 -7.30 -4.42 -21.95
N ARG A 14 -7.08 -5.07 -23.10
CA ARG A 14 -5.73 -5.39 -23.59
C ARG A 14 -4.84 -4.17 -23.69
N GLY A 15 -3.77 -4.16 -22.88
CA GLY A 15 -2.79 -3.08 -22.84
C GLY A 15 -3.31 -1.74 -22.30
N LEU A 16 -4.61 -1.64 -22.00
CA LEU A 16 -5.23 -0.42 -21.46
C LEU A 16 -5.35 -0.46 -19.93
N VAL A 17 -5.19 -1.64 -19.35
CA VAL A 17 -5.12 -1.82 -17.90
C VAL A 17 -3.78 -2.42 -17.57
N SER A 18 -3.03 -1.73 -16.74
CA SER A 18 -1.69 -2.15 -16.34
C SER A 18 -1.37 -1.76 -14.91
N PHE A 19 -0.35 -2.36 -14.35
CA PHE A 19 0.19 -1.93 -13.06
C PHE A 19 1.72 -1.88 -13.07
N GLN A 20 2.26 -1.08 -12.17
CA GLN A 20 3.69 -0.94 -11.92
C GLN A 20 3.97 -0.97 -10.42
N LYS A 21 5.16 -1.45 -10.07
CA LYS A 21 5.68 -1.38 -8.70
C LYS A 21 6.52 -0.12 -8.51
N ILE A 22 6.79 0.22 -7.26
CA ILE A 22 7.76 1.29 -6.93
C ILE A 22 9.17 0.71 -6.81
N ASN A 23 10.14 1.45 -7.31
CA ASN A 23 11.54 1.20 -7.03
C ASN A 23 11.86 1.73 -5.62
N PRO A 24 12.24 0.87 -4.67
CA PRO A 24 12.42 1.27 -3.27
C PRO A 24 13.58 2.25 -3.06
N SER A 25 14.56 2.27 -3.97
CA SER A 25 15.71 3.17 -3.84
C SER A 25 15.44 4.57 -4.37
N THR A 26 14.59 4.71 -5.37
CA THR A 26 14.35 5.99 -6.04
C THR A 26 12.96 6.57 -5.79
N GLY A 27 12.03 5.75 -5.32
CA GLY A 27 10.62 6.12 -5.16
C GLY A 27 9.86 6.31 -6.46
N MET A 28 10.48 6.02 -7.59
CA MET A 28 9.84 6.11 -8.91
C MET A 28 9.19 4.78 -9.31
N MET A 29 8.21 4.84 -10.19
CA MET A 29 7.66 3.62 -10.78
C MET A 29 8.77 2.83 -11.47
N THR A 30 8.71 1.51 -11.36
CA THR A 30 9.64 0.63 -12.09
C THR A 30 9.38 0.73 -13.60
N ALA A 31 10.40 0.44 -14.39
CA ALA A 31 10.23 0.35 -15.85
C ALA A 31 9.38 -0.86 -16.26
N THR A 32 9.31 -1.88 -15.39
CA THR A 32 8.51 -3.08 -15.65
C THR A 32 7.03 -2.75 -15.49
N GLU A 33 6.28 -2.90 -16.55
CA GLU A 33 4.83 -2.75 -16.60
C GLU A 33 4.18 -4.10 -16.82
N PHE A 34 3.18 -4.41 -16.00
CA PHE A 34 2.36 -5.60 -16.12
C PHE A 34 1.05 -5.22 -16.79
N ALA A 35 0.90 -5.59 -18.05
CA ALA A 35 -0.28 -5.24 -18.84
C ALA A 35 -1.28 -6.39 -18.91
N TYR A 36 -2.57 -6.07 -18.82
CA TYR A 36 -3.63 -7.07 -18.98
C TYR A 36 -3.84 -7.42 -20.45
N ASN A 37 -3.87 -8.70 -20.78
CA ASN A 37 -4.02 -9.17 -22.15
C ASN A 37 -4.81 -10.47 -22.23
N THR A 38 -6.04 -10.42 -22.68
CA THR A 38 -6.96 -11.57 -22.80
C THR A 38 -6.54 -12.63 -23.84
N LYS A 39 -5.46 -12.43 -24.58
CA LYS A 39 -4.96 -13.43 -25.52
C LYS A 39 -4.26 -14.59 -24.84
N PHE A 40 -3.84 -14.41 -23.60
CA PHE A 40 -3.07 -15.37 -22.84
C PHE A 40 -3.92 -16.01 -21.74
N GLU A 41 -3.57 -17.23 -21.37
CA GLU A 41 -4.27 -17.97 -20.34
C GLU A 41 -4.20 -17.26 -18.96
N ASN A 42 -3.03 -16.75 -18.61
CA ASN A 42 -2.84 -16.00 -17.36
C ASN A 42 -3.27 -14.53 -17.43
N HIS A 43 -3.63 -14.04 -18.62
CA HIS A 43 -4.14 -12.70 -18.87
C HIS A 43 -3.18 -11.53 -18.58
N TRP A 44 -2.09 -11.74 -17.85
CA TRP A 44 -1.08 -10.71 -17.58
C TRP A 44 0.18 -10.95 -18.39
N THR A 45 0.79 -9.86 -18.84
CA THR A 45 2.02 -9.87 -19.65
C THR A 45 3.06 -8.92 -19.09
N VAL A 46 4.32 -9.25 -19.35
CA VAL A 46 5.49 -8.38 -19.17
C VAL A 46 6.25 -8.39 -20.48
N ASP A 47 6.57 -7.24 -21.01
CA ASP A 47 7.26 -7.10 -22.31
C ASP A 47 6.56 -7.88 -23.44
N ASP A 48 5.21 -7.83 -23.46
CA ASP A 48 4.33 -8.57 -24.39
C ASP A 48 4.38 -10.11 -24.30
N GLU A 49 5.08 -10.66 -23.33
CA GLU A 49 5.13 -12.10 -23.05
C GLU A 49 4.21 -12.46 -21.88
N GLU A 50 3.51 -13.60 -21.99
CA GLU A 50 2.68 -14.10 -20.90
C GLU A 50 3.52 -14.39 -19.67
N ILE A 51 3.05 -13.93 -18.49
CA ILE A 51 3.75 -14.22 -17.25
C ILE A 51 3.60 -15.69 -16.85
N GLU A 52 4.71 -16.29 -16.44
CA GLU A 52 4.73 -17.65 -15.90
C GLU A 52 4.05 -17.67 -14.52
N ALA A 53 3.24 -18.69 -14.29
CA ALA A 53 2.64 -18.90 -12.98
C ALA A 53 3.71 -19.02 -11.88
N ASN A 54 3.46 -18.37 -10.75
CA ASN A 54 4.37 -18.36 -9.61
C ASN A 54 5.73 -17.65 -9.82
N LYS A 55 5.83 -16.78 -10.80
CA LYS A 55 7.04 -16.00 -11.04
C LYS A 55 6.96 -14.59 -10.45
N TYR A 56 5.78 -13.99 -10.47
CA TYR A 56 5.54 -12.64 -9.99
C TYR A 56 4.50 -12.64 -8.87
N PHE A 57 4.84 -12.02 -7.76
CA PHE A 57 4.00 -11.96 -6.58
C PHE A 57 3.82 -10.52 -6.13
N LEU A 58 2.70 -10.26 -5.48
CA LEU A 58 2.53 -9.13 -4.59
C LEU A 58 2.75 -9.65 -3.17
N GLU A 59 3.72 -9.07 -2.49
CA GLU A 59 3.99 -9.40 -1.10
C GLU A 59 2.89 -8.85 -0.18
N SER A 60 2.75 -9.46 0.98
CA SER A 60 1.78 -8.95 1.98
C SER A 60 2.10 -7.51 2.33
N GLY A 61 1.11 -6.62 2.16
CA GLY A 61 1.26 -5.18 2.37
C GLY A 61 1.83 -4.40 1.18
N GLU A 62 2.36 -5.07 0.17
CA GLU A 62 2.78 -4.41 -1.05
C GLU A 62 1.57 -3.89 -1.83
N ALA A 63 1.66 -2.66 -2.31
CA ALA A 63 0.69 -2.09 -3.22
C ALA A 63 1.32 -1.79 -4.58
N VAL A 64 0.49 -1.66 -5.58
CA VAL A 64 0.89 -1.34 -6.94
C VAL A 64 0.18 -0.10 -7.45
N TYR A 65 0.82 0.62 -8.33
CA TYR A 65 0.16 1.68 -9.09
C TYR A 65 -0.61 1.05 -10.25
N LEU A 66 -1.93 1.19 -10.22
CA LEU A 66 -2.81 0.69 -11.25
C LEU A 66 -3.19 1.82 -12.21
N LYS A 67 -2.97 1.60 -13.49
CA LYS A 67 -3.39 2.48 -14.58
C LYS A 67 -4.56 1.86 -15.32
N ASN A 68 -5.64 2.60 -15.45
CA ASN A 68 -6.79 2.23 -16.24
C ASN A 68 -7.02 3.29 -17.33
N GLU A 69 -6.76 2.95 -18.57
CA GLU A 69 -6.98 3.79 -19.74
C GLU A 69 -8.17 3.31 -20.58
N LEU A 70 -8.95 2.36 -20.07
CA LEU A 70 -10.10 1.84 -20.79
C LEU A 70 -11.16 2.92 -20.99
N GLU A 71 -11.62 3.06 -22.23
CA GLU A 71 -12.67 3.98 -22.62
C GLU A 71 -13.78 3.24 -23.35
N ASN A 72 -15.02 3.70 -23.18
CA ASN A 72 -16.17 3.22 -23.95
C ASN A 72 -16.16 3.81 -25.37
N ASP A 73 -17.16 3.43 -26.16
CA ASP A 73 -17.28 3.91 -27.54
C ASP A 73 -17.58 5.42 -27.66
N GLU A 74 -17.91 6.07 -26.54
CA GLU A 74 -18.14 7.51 -26.42
C GLU A 74 -16.91 8.27 -25.86
N GLU A 75 -15.74 7.61 -25.80
CA GLU A 75 -14.49 8.14 -25.24
C GLU A 75 -14.58 8.49 -23.74
N GLN A 76 -15.51 7.88 -23.01
CA GLN A 76 -15.65 8.04 -21.58
C GLN A 76 -14.87 6.93 -20.87
N LYS A 77 -14.23 7.27 -19.75
CA LYS A 77 -13.50 6.30 -18.93
C LYS A 77 -14.44 5.23 -18.41
N GLU A 78 -14.07 3.97 -18.60
CA GLU A 78 -14.78 2.82 -18.02
C GLU A 78 -14.16 2.36 -16.72
N GLU A 79 -15.01 1.89 -15.82
CA GLU A 79 -14.56 1.23 -14.60
C GLU A 79 -14.11 -0.20 -14.92
N VAL A 80 -13.04 -0.61 -14.27
CA VAL A 80 -12.59 -2.01 -14.25
C VAL A 80 -12.61 -2.54 -12.81
N TYR A 81 -12.99 -3.79 -12.67
CA TYR A 81 -13.05 -4.45 -11.38
C TYR A 81 -11.91 -5.45 -11.26
N PHE A 82 -11.16 -5.31 -10.19
CA PHE A 82 -10.12 -6.26 -9.81
C PHE A 82 -10.69 -7.23 -8.78
N LEU A 83 -10.68 -8.52 -9.12
CA LEU A 83 -10.92 -9.56 -8.14
C LEU A 83 -9.58 -10.02 -7.58
N VAL A 84 -9.35 -9.72 -6.32
CA VAL A 84 -8.21 -10.23 -5.57
C VAL A 84 -8.73 -11.21 -4.55
N SER A 85 -8.26 -12.45 -4.60
CA SER A 85 -8.62 -13.47 -3.62
C SER A 85 -7.43 -13.75 -2.71
N GLY A 86 -7.68 -13.92 -1.42
CA GLY A 86 -6.65 -14.19 -0.42
C GLY A 86 -7.23 -14.25 0.98
N GLU A 87 -6.38 -14.51 1.94
CA GLU A 87 -6.76 -14.39 3.35
C GLU A 87 -6.83 -12.92 3.74
N VAL A 88 -7.87 -12.55 4.48
CA VAL A 88 -8.02 -11.22 5.03
C VAL A 88 -7.54 -11.22 6.47
N GLU A 89 -6.60 -10.37 6.80
CA GLU A 89 -6.11 -10.23 8.17
C GLU A 89 -7.19 -9.57 9.04
N LEU A 90 -7.63 -10.29 10.07
CA LEU A 90 -8.67 -9.84 11.01
C LEU A 90 -8.12 -9.55 12.40
N THR A 91 -6.84 -9.73 12.61
CA THR A 91 -6.13 -9.43 13.86
C THR A 91 -5.21 -8.24 13.68
N PRO A 92 -4.73 -7.61 14.76
CA PRO A 92 -3.67 -6.61 14.64
C PRO A 92 -2.46 -7.24 13.96
N PHE A 93 -1.94 -6.58 12.95
CA PHE A 93 -0.78 -7.09 12.23
C PHE A 93 0.30 -6.02 12.13
N THR A 94 1.50 -6.49 11.90
CA THR A 94 2.67 -5.65 11.76
C THR A 94 3.32 -5.89 10.41
N LEU A 95 3.63 -4.81 9.74
CA LEU A 95 4.30 -4.81 8.46
C LEU A 95 5.71 -4.22 8.62
N GLU A 96 6.71 -4.95 8.17
CA GLU A 96 8.06 -4.40 8.05
C GLU A 96 8.14 -3.46 6.85
N VAL A 97 8.66 -2.27 7.09
CA VAL A 97 8.92 -1.26 6.07
C VAL A 97 10.41 -1.08 5.94
N ALA A 98 10.96 -1.55 4.85
CA ALA A 98 12.36 -1.39 4.52
C ALA A 98 12.74 0.10 4.37
N PRO A 99 14.02 0.45 4.51
CA PRO A 99 14.50 1.78 4.20
C PRO A 99 14.21 2.18 2.74
N GLY A 100 14.00 3.48 2.53
CA GLY A 100 13.68 4.06 1.24
C GLY A 100 12.19 4.20 1.01
N TYR A 101 11.72 3.85 -0.17
CA TYR A 101 10.35 4.09 -0.60
C TYR A 101 9.56 2.80 -0.75
N SER A 102 8.32 2.81 -0.29
CA SER A 102 7.39 1.68 -0.39
C SER A 102 5.98 2.16 -0.71
N MET A 103 5.23 1.38 -1.46
CA MET A 103 3.77 1.52 -1.52
C MET A 103 3.15 0.50 -0.58
N ILE A 104 2.33 0.99 0.33
CA ILE A 104 1.70 0.15 1.36
C ILE A 104 0.19 0.30 1.25
N GLY A 105 -0.49 -0.83 1.11
CA GLY A 105 -1.95 -0.91 1.06
C GLY A 105 -2.58 -1.12 2.44
N ASN A 106 -3.80 -0.63 2.61
CA ASN A 106 -4.62 -1.06 3.72
C ASN A 106 -5.11 -2.49 3.46
N LEU A 107 -4.55 -3.45 4.21
CA LEU A 107 -4.86 -4.89 4.11
C LEU A 107 -6.13 -5.28 4.86
N THR A 108 -6.75 -4.37 5.60
CA THR A 108 -7.97 -4.66 6.35
C THR A 108 -9.21 -4.45 5.49
N PRO A 109 -10.31 -5.17 5.74
CA PRO A 109 -11.56 -4.99 5.01
C PRO A 109 -12.33 -3.74 5.46
N VAL A 110 -11.79 -2.97 6.39
CA VAL A 110 -12.41 -1.77 6.95
C VAL A 110 -11.46 -0.58 6.81
N LYS A 111 -12.03 0.61 6.90
CA LYS A 111 -11.21 1.82 6.98
C LYS A 111 -10.44 1.87 8.29
N VAL A 112 -9.18 2.27 8.24
CA VAL A 112 -8.29 2.44 9.38
C VAL A 112 -8.09 3.91 9.65
N ASP A 113 -8.30 4.35 10.89
CA ASP A 113 -7.94 5.71 11.33
C ASP A 113 -6.40 5.79 11.43
N LEU A 114 -5.82 6.79 10.78
CA LEU A 114 -4.37 6.99 10.86
C LEU A 114 -3.87 7.26 12.27
N ALA A 115 -4.71 7.83 13.12
CA ALA A 115 -4.38 8.04 14.53
C ALA A 115 -4.11 6.73 15.28
N ASP A 116 -4.59 5.59 14.76
CA ASP A 116 -4.41 4.27 15.36
C ASP A 116 -3.24 3.47 14.75
N VAL A 117 -2.59 4.00 13.72
CA VAL A 117 -1.45 3.35 13.08
C VAL A 117 -0.16 3.78 13.77
N LEU A 118 0.61 2.82 14.28
CA LEU A 118 1.82 3.09 15.04
C LEU A 118 3.08 2.58 14.33
N LEU A 119 4.18 3.28 14.54
CA LEU A 119 5.50 2.86 14.09
C LEU A 119 6.38 2.42 15.25
N TYR A 120 7.12 1.35 15.03
CA TYR A 120 8.16 0.84 15.93
C TYR A 120 9.47 0.67 15.17
N ASN A 121 10.60 0.79 15.86
CA ASN A 121 11.94 0.64 15.26
C ASN A 121 12.69 -0.60 15.73
N CYS A 122 11.99 -1.59 16.28
CA CYS A 122 12.61 -2.82 16.73
C CYS A 122 11.95 -4.05 16.10
N ASN A 123 12.77 -4.99 15.70
CA ASN A 123 12.35 -6.22 15.04
C ASN A 123 11.98 -7.35 16.01
N LYS A 124 11.94 -7.12 17.31
CA LYS A 124 11.95 -8.24 18.25
C LYS A 124 10.69 -8.51 19.02
N VAL A 125 9.72 -7.62 19.10
CA VAL A 125 8.67 -7.82 20.11
C VAL A 125 7.32 -7.24 19.70
N LEU A 126 7.01 -7.24 18.47
CA LEU A 126 5.65 -6.89 18.05
C LEU A 126 4.65 -8.04 18.30
N MET A 127 5.10 -9.11 18.94
CA MET A 127 4.27 -10.29 19.20
C MET A 127 3.71 -10.36 20.61
N ASP A 128 4.12 -9.49 21.52
CA ASP A 128 3.62 -9.53 22.89
C ASP A 128 2.98 -8.20 23.28
N ASP A 129 1.67 -8.15 23.18
CA ASP A 129 0.84 -6.99 23.54
C ASP A 129 0.91 -6.59 25.02
N THR A 130 1.67 -7.33 25.83
CA THR A 130 1.76 -7.14 27.28
C THR A 130 3.01 -6.42 27.75
N ALA A 131 3.99 -6.20 26.90
CA ALA A 131 5.30 -5.67 27.29
C ALA A 131 5.49 -4.18 27.01
N GLY A 132 4.47 -3.36 27.06
CA GLY A 132 4.60 -1.90 27.02
C GLY A 132 5.46 -1.40 25.85
N GLU A 133 5.15 -1.79 24.63
CA GLU A 133 5.88 -1.37 23.44
C GLU A 133 5.89 0.16 23.32
N ILE A 134 7.07 0.73 23.15
CA ILE A 134 7.24 2.17 22.99
C ILE A 134 7.28 2.47 21.49
N PRO A 135 6.39 3.35 20.98
CA PRO A 135 6.46 3.81 19.60
C PRO A 135 7.85 4.35 19.24
N CYS A 136 8.21 4.28 17.98
CA CYS A 136 9.51 4.71 17.50
C CYS A 136 9.79 6.20 17.83
N MET A 137 10.58 6.44 18.86
CA MET A 137 10.96 7.79 19.28
C MET A 137 11.89 8.47 18.27
N ARG A 138 12.67 7.69 17.50
CA ARG A 138 13.63 8.19 16.52
C ARG A 138 13.00 8.48 15.15
N CYS A 139 11.80 7.97 14.90
CA CYS A 139 11.14 8.09 13.60
C CYS A 139 10.64 9.50 13.26
N ARG A 140 10.70 10.44 14.20
CA ARG A 140 10.14 11.79 14.05
C ARG A 140 10.64 12.50 12.80
N GLY A 141 9.74 12.76 11.85
CA GLY A 141 10.04 13.45 10.59
C GLY A 141 10.89 12.64 9.60
N LEU A 142 11.36 11.44 9.99
CA LEU A 142 12.16 10.56 9.14
C LEU A 142 11.30 9.50 8.45
N VAL A 143 10.10 9.27 8.95
CA VAL A 143 9.12 8.39 8.32
C VAL A 143 7.87 9.19 8.02
N SER A 144 7.49 9.18 6.78
CA SER A 144 6.32 9.92 6.30
C SER A 144 5.59 9.16 5.20
N PHE A 145 4.35 9.53 4.95
CA PHE A 145 3.63 9.01 3.79
C PHE A 145 2.82 10.10 3.10
N GLN A 146 2.51 9.85 1.85
CA GLN A 146 1.62 10.64 1.01
C GLN A 146 0.58 9.74 0.36
N LYS A 147 -0.62 10.25 0.20
CA LYS A 147 -1.65 9.55 -0.58
C LYS A 147 -1.42 9.73 -2.07
N ILE A 148 -1.98 8.82 -2.85
CA ILE A 148 -1.98 8.94 -4.30
C ILE A 148 -3.27 9.64 -4.73
N ASN A 149 -3.14 10.68 -5.54
CA ASN A 149 -4.28 11.29 -6.21
C ASN A 149 -4.71 10.37 -7.36
N THR A 150 -5.86 9.74 -7.23
CA THR A 150 -6.34 8.74 -8.18
C THR A 150 -6.66 9.32 -9.56
N ALA A 151 -6.94 10.62 -9.65
CA ALA A 151 -7.22 11.27 -10.93
C ALA A 151 -5.96 11.56 -11.75
N THR A 152 -4.84 11.83 -11.07
CA THR A 152 -3.57 12.21 -11.73
C THR A 152 -2.49 11.14 -11.64
N GLY A 153 -2.66 10.18 -10.74
CA GLY A 153 -1.63 9.17 -10.43
C GLY A 153 -0.40 9.73 -9.69
N MET A 154 -0.44 10.98 -9.28
CA MET A 154 0.67 11.63 -8.59
C MET A 154 0.42 11.63 -7.07
N MET A 155 1.50 11.71 -6.32
CA MET A 155 1.40 11.92 -4.87
C MET A 155 0.70 13.24 -4.56
N THR A 156 -0.13 13.25 -3.51
CA THR A 156 -0.73 14.47 -2.99
C THR A 156 0.35 15.37 -2.37
N ALA A 157 0.10 16.66 -2.33
CA ALA A 157 1.01 17.60 -1.67
C ALA A 157 1.03 17.43 -0.14
N THR A 158 -0.03 16.86 0.43
CA THR A 158 -0.14 16.62 1.87
C THR A 158 0.76 15.48 2.29
N GLU A 159 1.70 15.77 3.17
CA GLU A 159 2.60 14.81 3.79
C GLU A 159 2.19 14.56 5.23
N TYR A 160 2.10 13.29 5.60
CA TYR A 160 1.83 12.86 6.97
C TYR A 160 3.14 12.36 7.57
N ALA A 161 3.72 13.13 8.47
CA ALA A 161 4.98 12.80 9.11
C ALA A 161 4.76 12.15 10.48
N TYR A 162 5.53 11.10 10.79
CA TYR A 162 5.44 10.45 12.10
C TYR A 162 6.10 11.29 13.19
N ASN A 163 5.41 11.49 14.30
CA ASN A 163 5.92 12.22 15.44
C ASN A 163 5.40 11.64 16.76
N SER A 164 6.22 10.82 17.41
CA SER A 164 5.87 10.14 18.65
C SER A 164 5.66 11.05 19.88
N LYS A 165 5.80 12.37 19.72
CA LYS A 165 5.51 13.33 20.80
C LYS A 165 4.01 13.59 21.00
N PHE A 166 3.22 13.29 19.99
CA PHE A 166 1.77 13.49 20.01
C PHE A 166 1.05 12.18 20.32
N ASP A 167 -0.14 12.29 20.89
CA ASP A 167 -0.94 11.12 21.24
C ASP A 167 -1.38 10.32 20.00
N ASN A 168 -1.67 11.00 18.90
CA ASN A 168 -2.05 10.37 17.65
C ASN A 168 -0.86 10.04 16.73
N HIS A 169 0.35 10.41 17.12
CA HIS A 169 1.63 10.06 16.49
C HIS A 169 1.87 10.56 15.06
N TRP A 170 0.88 10.96 14.32
CA TRP A 170 1.01 11.52 12.98
C TRP A 170 0.72 13.01 12.97
N THR A 171 1.39 13.74 12.10
CA THR A 171 1.24 15.18 11.92
C THR A 171 1.00 15.53 10.46
N VAL A 172 0.27 16.63 10.25
CA VAL A 172 0.14 17.31 8.97
C VAL A 172 0.50 18.77 9.22
N ASP A 173 1.39 19.35 8.45
CA ASP A 173 1.87 20.71 8.63
C ASP A 173 2.36 20.99 10.07
N ASP A 174 3.07 20.01 10.66
CA ASP A 174 3.57 20.02 12.04
C ASP A 174 2.49 20.03 13.15
N GLU A 175 1.22 19.91 12.78
CA GLU A 175 0.11 19.80 13.74
C GLU A 175 -0.33 18.33 13.88
N GLU A 176 -0.68 17.93 15.09
CA GLU A 176 -1.21 16.60 15.38
C GLU A 176 -2.52 16.37 14.61
N ILE A 177 -2.65 15.20 13.96
CA ILE A 177 -3.87 14.86 13.25
C ILE A 177 -5.04 14.64 14.22
N GLU A 178 -6.23 15.06 13.82
CA GLU A 178 -7.44 14.78 14.58
C GLU A 178 -7.90 13.34 14.35
N ARG A 179 -8.21 12.63 15.44
CA ARG A 179 -8.83 11.30 15.39
C ARG A 179 -10.19 11.35 14.69
N GLY A 180 -10.45 10.40 13.82
CA GLY A 180 -11.69 10.32 13.07
C GLY A 180 -11.77 11.21 11.83
N VAL A 181 -10.67 11.85 11.45
CA VAL A 181 -10.62 12.73 10.26
C VAL A 181 -9.83 12.10 9.12
N TYR A 182 -8.74 11.45 9.42
CA TYR A 182 -7.83 10.90 8.40
C TYR A 182 -7.89 9.37 8.39
N PHE A 183 -8.24 8.80 7.25
CA PHE A 183 -8.43 7.36 7.11
C PHE A 183 -7.65 6.79 5.92
N LEU A 184 -7.23 5.53 6.05
CA LEU A 184 -6.89 4.64 4.95
C LEU A 184 -8.11 3.75 4.66
N ASN A 185 -8.67 3.86 3.48
CA ASN A 185 -9.81 3.02 3.09
C ASN A 185 -9.33 1.62 2.67
N PRO A 186 -10.22 0.60 2.69
CA PRO A 186 -9.90 -0.70 2.14
C PRO A 186 -9.40 -0.58 0.70
N GLY A 187 -8.27 -1.22 0.40
CA GLY A 187 -7.64 -1.15 -0.92
C GLY A 187 -6.95 0.19 -1.26
N GLU A 188 -7.04 1.19 -0.39
CA GLU A 188 -6.26 2.43 -0.56
C GLU A 188 -4.80 2.17 -0.21
N ALA A 189 -3.90 2.71 -1.01
CA ALA A 189 -2.47 2.65 -0.76
C ALA A 189 -1.89 4.03 -0.48
N VAL A 190 -0.81 4.04 0.27
CA VAL A 190 0.01 5.21 0.55
C VAL A 190 1.42 4.99 0.04
N TYR A 191 2.04 6.07 -0.38
CA TYR A 191 3.45 6.12 -0.68
C TYR A 191 4.19 6.47 0.60
N LEU A 192 4.99 5.54 1.11
CA LEU A 192 5.71 5.69 2.36
C LEU A 192 7.19 5.88 2.09
N LYS A 193 7.80 6.82 2.80
CA LYS A 193 9.23 7.11 2.82
C LYS A 193 9.79 6.80 4.20
N ASN A 194 10.83 5.98 4.26
CA ASN A 194 11.55 5.63 5.49
C ASN A 194 13.03 6.05 5.36
N GLU A 195 13.41 7.11 6.05
CA GLU A 195 14.79 7.63 6.12
C GLU A 195 15.41 7.41 7.50
N LEU A 196 14.86 6.49 8.31
CA LEU A 196 15.40 6.22 9.64
C LEU A 196 16.81 5.63 9.53
N GLU A 197 17.73 6.25 10.26
CA GLU A 197 19.11 5.79 10.42
C GLU A 197 19.32 5.20 11.81
N ASN A 198 20.14 4.17 11.89
CA ASN A 198 20.65 3.63 13.14
C ASN A 198 21.76 4.53 13.71
N ASP A 199 22.28 4.17 14.89
CA ASP A 199 23.30 4.96 15.60
C ASP A 199 24.64 5.02 14.84
N ASP A 200 24.86 4.10 13.91
CA ASP A 200 26.07 4.03 13.06
C ASP A 200 25.88 4.75 11.70
N GLY A 201 24.73 5.39 11.48
CA GLY A 201 24.39 6.09 10.25
C GLY A 201 23.96 5.17 9.10
N GLY A 202 23.71 3.90 9.39
CA GLY A 202 23.10 2.97 8.43
C GLY A 202 21.57 3.10 8.44
N LEU A 203 20.94 2.86 7.30
CA LEU A 203 19.49 2.87 7.20
C LEU A 203 18.85 1.68 7.95
N GLU A 204 17.70 1.91 8.56
CA GLU A 204 17.03 0.94 9.43
C GLU A 204 15.57 0.72 9.02
N SER A 205 15.11 -0.53 9.06
CA SER A 205 13.68 -0.85 8.90
C SER A 205 12.85 -0.32 10.05
N VAL A 206 11.61 0.03 9.76
CA VAL A 206 10.57 0.31 10.76
C VAL A 206 9.43 -0.69 10.63
N TYR A 207 8.62 -0.80 11.65
CA TYR A 207 7.49 -1.70 11.71
C TYR A 207 6.21 -0.90 11.88
N LEU A 208 5.32 -1.01 10.90
CA LEU A 208 4.03 -0.36 10.88
C LEU A 208 2.99 -1.31 11.49
N LYS A 209 2.44 -0.94 12.64
CA LYS A 209 1.41 -1.72 13.34
C LYS A 209 0.03 -1.16 13.03
N PHE A 210 -0.80 -2.00 12.43
CA PHE A 210 -2.19 -1.69 12.16
C PHE A 210 -3.08 -2.14 13.32
N PRO A 211 -4.12 -1.38 13.66
CA PRO A 211 -5.04 -1.73 14.72
C PRO A 211 -5.86 -2.98 14.35
N ASN A 212 -6.52 -3.56 15.37
CA ASN A 212 -7.47 -4.63 15.14
C ASN A 212 -8.66 -4.11 14.30
N PRO A 213 -8.91 -4.65 13.09
CA PRO A 213 -10.01 -4.20 12.25
C PRO A 213 -11.40 -4.47 12.85
N LEU A 214 -11.49 -5.37 13.82
CA LEU A 214 -12.75 -5.72 14.48
C LEU A 214 -13.04 -4.87 15.74
N GLY A 215 -12.20 -3.91 16.06
CA GLY A 215 -12.49 -2.88 17.06
C GLY A 215 -12.68 -3.40 18.48
N LYS A 216 -11.75 -4.20 18.99
CA LYS A 216 -11.72 -4.59 20.42
C LYS A 216 -10.42 -4.20 21.07
#